data_f0e0f8cca598a131c8a6608cd99bc223
#
_entry.id   f0e0f8cca598a131c8a6608cd99bc223
#
_cell.length_a   1.000
_cell.length_b   1.000
_cell.length_c   1.000
_cell.angle_alpha   90.00
_cell.angle_beta   90.00
_cell.angle_gamma   90.00
#
_symmetry.space_group_name_H-M   'P 1'
#
loop_
_entity.id
_entity.type
_entity.pdbx_description
1 polymer ?
#
loop_
_entity_poly.entity_id
_entity_poly.type
_entity_poly.pdbx_seq_one_letter_code
_entity_poly.pdbx_strand_id
1 'polypeptide(L)'
;MRNLQLRNTTLQLLLATAFATLPLSFAVGHEGHHVECNETAINALKADIQAMGESEARATASKEMEAAQQMMAKNDIEGCKNHIHSAIEATEK
;
A
#
# COMPACT_ATOMS: atom_id res chain seq x y z
N MET A 1 -12.61 28.50 -44.18
CA MET A 1 -12.53 28.25 -43.78
C MET A 1 -12.08 27.70 -43.24
N ARG A 2 -11.97 27.72 -43.23
CA ARG A 2 -11.77 27.32 -42.73
C ARG A 2 -11.16 26.93 -42.07
N ASN A 3 -11.02 26.78 -41.99
CA ASN A 3 -10.58 26.48 -41.40
C ASN A 3 -10.19 26.23 -40.59
N LEU A 4 -10.25 26.16 -40.37
CA LEU A 4 -10.06 26.04 -39.59
C LEU A 4 -9.88 25.27 -38.91
N GLN A 5 -10.26 24.91 -38.65
CA GLN A 5 -10.30 24.12 -38.02
C GLN A 5 -9.39 23.22 -37.70
N LEU A 6 -9.09 22.80 -37.81
CA LEU A 6 -8.23 22.03 -37.65
C LEU A 6 -7.44 22.21 -36.60
N ARG A 7 -7.14 22.82 -36.46
CA ARG A 7 -6.33 23.18 -35.61
C ARG A 7 -6.65 22.67 -34.32
N ASN A 8 -7.56 22.72 -34.04
CA ASN A 8 -7.97 22.34 -32.84
C ASN A 8 -7.66 21.05 -32.55
N THR A 9 -7.84 20.37 -33.30
CA THR A 9 -7.62 19.08 -33.08
C THR A 9 -6.48 18.81 -32.34
N THR A 10 -5.61 19.12 -32.73
CA THR A 10 -4.49 18.83 -32.12
C THR A 10 -4.49 18.87 -30.74
N LEU A 11 -4.83 19.74 -30.26
CA LEU A 11 -4.77 19.87 -28.97
C LEU A 11 -5.11 18.80 -28.15
N GLN A 12 -6.05 18.34 -28.31
CA GLN A 12 -6.42 17.35 -27.53
C GLN A 12 -5.53 16.37 -27.17
N LEU A 13 -5.10 15.86 -27.92
CA LEU A 13 -4.30 14.80 -27.74
C LEU A 13 -3.48 14.95 -26.61
N LEU A 14 -2.89 15.76 -26.58
CA LEU A 14 -1.98 15.93 -25.64
C LEU A 14 -2.39 15.55 -24.35
N LEU A 15 -3.32 15.92 -23.96
CA LEU A 15 -3.72 15.66 -22.74
C LEU A 15 -3.58 14.31 -22.39
N ALA A 16 -4.00 13.63 -23.05
CA ALA A 16 -3.98 12.27 -22.77
C ALA A 16 -2.82 11.85 -22.06
N THR A 17 -1.88 12.05 -22.52
CA THR A 17 -0.78 11.60 -21.95
C THR A 17 -0.62 11.74 -20.59
N ALA A 18 -0.78 12.71 -20.21
CA ALA A 18 -0.52 12.91 -18.91
C ALA A 18 -0.75 11.85 -17.94
N PHE A 19 -1.74 11.57 -17.64
CA PHE A 19 -1.98 10.69 -16.69
C PHE A 19 -1.38 9.46 -16.62
N ALA A 20 -1.36 8.96 -17.51
CA ALA A 20 -0.81 7.69 -17.53
C ALA A 20 0.14 7.46 -16.49
N THR A 21 0.94 8.15 -16.33
CA THR A 21 1.89 7.90 -15.46
C THR A 21 1.74 7.64 -14.12
N LEU A 22 1.25 8.30 -13.53
CA LEU A 22 1.19 8.15 -12.22
C LEU A 22 1.07 6.94 -11.54
N PRO A 23 0.25 6.29 -11.76
CA PRO A 23 0.01 5.15 -11.03
C PRO A 23 1.05 4.30 -10.62
N LEU A 24 1.60 3.85 -11.40
CA LEU A 24 2.55 2.97 -11.17
C LEU A 24 3.30 3.07 -10.02
N SER A 25 3.62 3.99 -9.75
CA SER A 25 4.45 4.11 -8.72
C SER A 25 4.29 3.29 -7.57
N PHE A 26 3.35 3.22 -7.00
CA PHE A 26 3.26 2.53 -5.86
C PHE A 26 3.52 1.16 -5.86
N ALA A 27 3.14 0.58 -6.68
CA ALA A 27 3.32 -0.80 -6.76
C ALA A 27 4.53 -1.23 -6.16
N VAL A 28 5.47 -0.67 -6.35
CA VAL A 28 6.61 -1.03 -5.86
C VAL A 28 6.78 -1.24 -4.50
N GLY A 29 6.19 -0.57 -3.79
CA GLY A 29 6.44 -0.70 -2.48
C GLY A 29 6.72 -2.01 -1.92
N HIS A 30 6.18 -3.00 -2.35
CA HIS A 30 6.38 -4.17 -1.74
C HIS A 30 7.59 -4.79 -1.77
N GLU A 31 8.18 -4.79 -2.71
CA GLU A 31 9.31 -5.46 -2.81
C GLU A 31 10.23 -5.23 -1.80
N GLY A 32 10.23 -4.25 -1.22
CA GLY A 32 11.21 -3.99 -0.36
C GLY A 32 11.31 -4.85 0.80
N HIS A 33 10.37 -5.44 1.18
CA HIS A 33 10.47 -6.23 2.26
C HIS A 33 11.04 -5.45 3.37
N HIS A 34 11.07 -4.18 3.29
CA HIS A 34 11.66 -3.43 4.31
C HIS A 34 10.62 -3.20 5.32
N VAL A 35 10.61 -3.88 6.34
CA VAL A 35 9.64 -3.74 7.37
C VAL A 35 10.14 -2.87 8.49
N GLU A 36 9.38 -1.87 8.85
CA GLU A 36 9.73 -1.02 9.95
C GLU A 36 8.74 -1.12 11.05
N CYS A 37 9.18 -0.89 12.28
CA CYS A 37 8.28 -0.94 13.41
C CYS A 37 8.04 0.47 13.89
N ASN A 38 6.98 1.08 13.44
CA ASN A 38 6.59 2.41 13.92
C ASN A 38 5.10 2.57 13.71
N GLU A 39 4.55 3.65 14.20
CA GLU A 39 3.15 3.87 14.09
C GLU A 39 2.65 3.98 12.68
N THR A 40 3.43 4.57 11.82
CA THR A 40 3.05 4.71 10.44
C THR A 40 2.87 3.34 9.80
N ALA A 41 3.81 2.44 10.07
CA ALA A 41 3.74 1.10 9.52
C ALA A 41 2.54 0.34 10.07
N ILE A 42 2.29 0.49 11.36
CA ILE A 42 1.17 -0.19 11.99
C ILE A 42 -0.15 0.34 11.42
N ASN A 43 -0.25 1.65 11.22
CA ASN A 43 -1.48 2.21 10.67
C ASN A 43 -1.72 1.78 9.24
N ALA A 44 -0.67 1.69 8.45
CA ALA A 44 -0.80 1.23 7.09
C ALA A 44 -1.27 -0.23 7.07
N LEU A 45 -0.70 -1.04 7.95
CA LEU A 45 -1.06 -2.44 8.03
C LEU A 45 -2.51 -2.57 8.47
N LYS A 46 -2.93 -1.74 9.40
CA LYS A 46 -4.28 -1.79 9.88
C LYS A 46 -5.26 -1.51 8.74
N ALA A 47 -4.93 -0.53 7.89
CA ALA A 47 -5.79 -0.20 6.78
C ALA A 47 -5.89 -1.38 5.81
N ASP A 48 -4.76 -2.06 5.57
CA ASP A 48 -4.77 -3.19 4.69
C ASP A 48 -5.62 -4.32 5.24
N ILE A 49 -5.51 -4.56 6.54
CA ILE A 49 -6.28 -5.62 7.17
C ILE A 49 -7.76 -5.29 7.11
N GLN A 50 -8.12 -4.03 7.30
CA GLN A 50 -9.51 -3.66 7.25
C GLN A 50 -10.10 -3.82 5.87
N ALA A 51 -9.27 -3.73 4.86
CA ALA A 51 -9.74 -3.89 3.51
C ALA A 51 -9.93 -5.36 3.13
N MET A 52 -9.44 -6.28 3.94
CA MET A 52 -9.61 -7.69 3.66
C MET A 52 -11.02 -8.11 4.01
N GLY A 53 -11.53 -9.09 3.33
CA GLY A 53 -12.83 -9.60 3.68
C GLY A 53 -12.70 -10.49 4.89
N GLU A 54 -13.81 -10.89 5.44
CA GLU A 54 -13.80 -11.74 6.60
C GLU A 54 -13.18 -13.06 6.21
N SER A 55 -12.17 -13.45 6.88
CA SER A 55 -11.50 -14.69 6.57
C SER A 55 -10.51 -15.04 7.66
N GLU A 56 -9.97 -16.21 7.54
CA GLU A 56 -9.01 -16.64 8.50
C GLU A 56 -7.75 -15.85 8.30
N ALA A 57 -7.43 -15.50 7.08
CA ALA A 57 -6.24 -14.71 6.80
C ALA A 57 -6.36 -13.34 7.49
N ARG A 58 -7.54 -12.77 7.49
CA ARG A 58 -7.74 -11.49 8.15
C ARG A 58 -7.55 -11.64 9.65
N ALA A 59 -8.06 -12.70 10.22
CA ALA A 59 -7.92 -12.93 11.65
C ALA A 59 -6.45 -13.11 12.03
N THR A 60 -5.73 -13.82 11.20
CA THR A 60 -4.32 -14.06 11.45
C THR A 60 -3.55 -12.74 11.35
N ALA A 61 -3.84 -11.95 10.32
CA ALA A 61 -3.16 -10.68 10.15
C ALA A 61 -3.43 -9.76 11.35
N SER A 62 -4.66 -9.77 11.85
CA SER A 62 -5.01 -8.93 12.98
C SER A 62 -4.25 -9.34 14.22
N LYS A 63 -4.10 -10.63 14.42
CA LYS A 63 -3.42 -11.10 15.57
C LYS A 63 -1.97 -10.73 15.50
N GLU A 64 -1.36 -10.89 14.38
CA GLU A 64 0.04 -10.55 14.23
C GLU A 64 0.24 -9.04 14.40
N MET A 65 -0.69 -8.25 13.93
CA MET A 65 -0.56 -6.81 14.09
C MET A 65 -0.62 -6.44 15.57
N GLU A 66 -1.51 -7.07 16.32
CA GLU A 66 -1.62 -6.79 17.74
C GLU A 66 -0.34 -7.20 18.46
N ALA A 67 0.23 -8.32 18.05
CA ALA A 67 1.47 -8.77 18.66
C ALA A 67 2.58 -7.76 18.37
N ALA A 68 2.58 -7.22 17.15
CA ALA A 68 3.58 -6.23 16.79
C ALA A 68 3.44 -4.98 17.67
N GLN A 69 2.21 -4.57 17.93
CA GLN A 69 1.99 -3.41 18.76
C GLN A 69 2.49 -3.66 20.19
N GLN A 70 2.29 -4.85 20.69
CA GLN A 70 2.75 -5.18 21.99
C GLN A 70 4.28 -5.18 22.08
N MET A 71 4.93 -5.67 21.02
CA MET A 71 6.37 -5.67 21.01
C MET A 71 6.90 -4.24 20.92
N MET A 72 6.21 -3.40 20.16
CA MET A 72 6.64 -2.03 20.04
C MET A 72 6.54 -1.35 21.41
N ALA A 73 5.48 -1.62 22.14
CA ALA A 73 5.30 -1.03 23.44
C ALA A 73 6.39 -1.46 24.43
N LYS A 74 6.96 -2.62 24.19
CA LYS A 74 8.00 -3.10 25.05
C LYS A 74 9.36 -2.71 24.52
N ASN A 75 9.40 -2.00 23.45
CA ASN A 75 10.62 -1.58 22.81
C ASN A 75 11.36 -2.76 22.19
N ASP A 76 10.68 -3.82 21.90
CA ASP A 76 11.28 -4.97 21.26
C ASP A 76 11.09 -4.77 19.77
N ILE A 77 12.00 -4.04 19.16
CA ILE A 77 11.87 -3.67 17.76
C ILE A 77 11.97 -4.87 16.82
N GLU A 78 12.85 -5.81 17.13
CA GLU A 78 12.97 -6.97 16.28
C GLU A 78 11.70 -7.83 16.34
N GLY A 79 11.15 -8.02 17.52
CA GLY A 79 9.91 -8.77 17.66
C GLY A 79 8.79 -8.07 16.92
N CYS A 80 8.75 -6.73 16.99
CA CYS A 80 7.74 -5.96 16.32
C CYS A 80 7.86 -6.17 14.80
N LYS A 81 9.06 -6.06 14.26
CA LYS A 81 9.26 -6.25 12.84
C LYS A 81 8.85 -7.64 12.39
N ASN A 82 9.19 -8.64 13.16
CA ASN A 82 8.84 -9.99 12.79
C ASN A 82 7.33 -10.19 12.73
N HIS A 83 6.61 -9.63 13.67
CA HIS A 83 5.16 -9.76 13.67
C HIS A 83 4.53 -8.94 12.54
N ILE A 84 5.08 -7.78 12.23
CA ILE A 84 4.57 -7.00 11.11
C ILE A 84 4.79 -7.78 9.82
N HIS A 85 5.94 -8.41 9.68
CA HIS A 85 6.23 -9.19 8.50
C HIS A 85 5.21 -10.32 8.36
N SER A 86 4.94 -11.01 9.45
CA SER A 86 3.98 -12.11 9.42
C SER A 86 2.57 -11.60 9.08
N ALA A 87 2.23 -10.43 9.57
CA ALA A 87 0.92 -9.86 9.26
C ALA A 87 0.82 -9.53 7.78
N ILE A 88 1.88 -8.97 7.21
CA ILE A 88 1.88 -8.64 5.80
C ILE A 88 1.72 -9.92 4.98
N GLU A 89 2.43 -10.97 5.36
CA GLU A 89 2.31 -12.20 4.64
C GLU A 89 0.87 -12.73 4.68
N ALA A 90 0.21 -12.56 5.80
CA ALA A 90 -1.17 -13.01 5.92
C ALA A 90 -2.09 -12.21 5.03
N THR A 91 -1.81 -10.92 4.83
CA THR A 91 -2.67 -10.10 3.99
C THR A 91 -2.53 -10.49 2.52
N GLU A 92 -1.48 -11.19 2.17
CA GLU A 92 -1.26 -11.55 0.79
C GLU A 92 -1.85 -12.91 0.44
N LYS A 93 -2.44 -13.60 1.35
CA LYS A 93 -3.05 -14.86 1.06
C LYS A 93 -4.48 -14.69 0.68
#